data_103ff7fa6c298f2290e972f699948f4e
#
_entry.id   103ff7fa6c298f2290e972f699948f4e
#
_cell.length_a   1.000
_cell.length_b   1.000
_cell.length_c   1.000
_cell.angle_alpha   90.00
_cell.angle_beta   90.00
_cell.angle_gamma   90.00
#
_symmetry.space_group_name_H-M   'P 1'
#
loop_
_entity.id
_entity.type
_entity.pdbx_description
1 polymer ?
#
loop_
_entity_poly.entity_id
_entity_poly.type
_entity_poly.pdbx_seq_one_letter_code
_entity_poly.pdbx_strand_id
1 'polypeptide(L)'
;MECKNCHADIKSYPHPDKVAKVDCSKCHADEEANLKDSVHKDGAEHPCTSCHGSAHTIFPKSDPRSAVYALNVPKTCGNCHGNKGMAEKHGLKSVLPSYMDSIHGFALGKEGLLVAANCNSCHGSHHILSRTDPNSPTNRVNVPATCGKCHAGITANYMGGVHGKAVAAGNKKAPVCSDCHTAHAIEEPTAAGFRMQSTPICGSCHTEKFSTYRDTFHSQLGALGGYVETARCWDCHGAHDVLATKDPNSPVNPAHLVQTCSKCHAGANASFVQYQPHANARNRKLNPALYYVRLFMNILLVSVLTFFLIHTILWLVRSRYEQVKSKGTEGGKNA
;
A
#
# COMPACT_ATOMS: atom_id res chain seq x y z
N MET A 1 -13.80 -21.76 -39.62
CA MET A 1 -12.78 -22.72 -39.18
C MET A 1 -13.44 -24.07 -39.15
N GLU A 2 -12.88 -25.07 -39.85
CA GLU A 2 -13.44 -26.43 -39.93
C GLU A 2 -12.82 -27.32 -38.81
N CYS A 3 -13.53 -28.40 -38.47
CA CYS A 3 -13.06 -29.35 -37.44
C CYS A 3 -11.65 -29.89 -37.74
N LYS A 4 -11.37 -30.14 -39.01
CA LYS A 4 -10.08 -30.67 -39.49
C LYS A 4 -8.90 -29.69 -39.35
N ASN A 5 -9.17 -28.40 -39.19
CA ASN A 5 -8.08 -27.44 -38.94
C ASN A 5 -7.42 -27.68 -37.59
N CYS A 6 -8.18 -28.14 -36.61
CA CYS A 6 -7.72 -28.46 -35.27
C CYS A 6 -7.45 -30.00 -35.13
N HIS A 7 -8.31 -30.85 -35.70
CA HIS A 7 -8.26 -32.29 -35.64
C HIS A 7 -7.71 -32.89 -36.95
N ALA A 8 -6.48 -32.54 -37.30
CA ALA A 8 -5.85 -32.94 -38.56
C ALA A 8 -5.54 -34.47 -38.65
N ASP A 9 -5.54 -35.17 -37.54
CA ASP A 9 -5.32 -36.58 -37.39
C ASP A 9 -6.58 -37.44 -37.69
N ILE A 10 -7.77 -36.83 -37.69
CA ILE A 10 -9.05 -37.53 -38.01
C ILE A 10 -9.18 -37.67 -39.51
N LYS A 11 -8.93 -38.91 -40.00
CA LYS A 11 -8.98 -39.22 -41.43
C LYS A 11 -10.23 -40.01 -41.87
N SER A 12 -10.94 -40.62 -40.91
CA SER A 12 -12.10 -41.47 -41.17
C SER A 12 -13.20 -41.31 -40.15
N TYR A 13 -14.43 -41.68 -40.49
CA TYR A 13 -15.58 -41.75 -39.60
C TYR A 13 -16.10 -43.20 -39.59
N PRO A 14 -16.45 -43.77 -38.42
CA PRO A 14 -16.28 -43.16 -37.12
C PRO A 14 -14.78 -42.94 -36.79
N HIS A 15 -14.48 -41.88 -36.05
CA HIS A 15 -13.11 -41.59 -35.61
C HIS A 15 -12.72 -42.50 -34.42
N PRO A 16 -11.42 -42.70 -34.13
CA PRO A 16 -10.96 -43.44 -32.97
C PRO A 16 -11.46 -42.82 -31.65
N ASP A 17 -11.71 -43.61 -30.63
CA ASP A 17 -12.13 -43.15 -29.30
C ASP A 17 -11.15 -42.18 -28.67
N LYS A 18 -9.87 -42.28 -28.98
CA LYS A 18 -8.82 -41.34 -28.57
C LYS A 18 -8.31 -40.58 -29.78
N VAL A 19 -8.57 -39.28 -29.78
CA VAL A 19 -8.00 -38.31 -30.73
C VAL A 19 -6.81 -37.61 -30.12
N ALA A 20 -5.84 -37.23 -30.96
CA ALA A 20 -4.68 -36.47 -30.50
C ALA A 20 -5.08 -35.13 -29.92
N LYS A 21 -4.31 -34.64 -28.94
CA LYS A 21 -4.49 -33.30 -28.38
C LYS A 21 -4.29 -32.25 -29.47
N VAL A 22 -5.18 -31.28 -29.53
CA VAL A 22 -5.08 -30.18 -30.48
C VAL A 22 -3.86 -29.32 -30.16
N ASP A 23 -3.08 -29.04 -31.18
CA ASP A 23 -1.92 -28.17 -31.13
C ASP A 23 -2.31 -26.76 -31.60
N CYS A 24 -2.48 -25.85 -30.61
CA CYS A 24 -2.86 -24.46 -30.85
C CYS A 24 -1.72 -23.66 -31.51
N SER A 25 -0.45 -24.10 -31.35
CA SER A 25 0.72 -23.38 -31.86
C SER A 25 0.79 -23.33 -33.37
N LYS A 26 0.10 -24.24 -34.06
CA LYS A 26 0.00 -24.21 -35.54
C LYS A 26 -0.54 -22.90 -36.09
N CYS A 27 -1.33 -22.18 -35.30
CA CYS A 27 -1.87 -20.87 -35.65
C CYS A 27 -1.46 -19.76 -34.67
N HIS A 28 -1.09 -20.11 -33.43
CA HIS A 28 -0.75 -19.21 -32.32
C HIS A 28 0.67 -19.45 -31.84
N ALA A 29 1.65 -19.45 -32.75
CA ALA A 29 3.05 -19.77 -32.46
C ALA A 29 3.70 -18.75 -31.51
N ASP A 30 3.37 -17.47 -31.65
CA ASP A 30 3.92 -16.40 -30.84
C ASP A 30 3.41 -16.47 -29.39
N GLU A 31 2.11 -16.78 -29.22
CA GLU A 31 1.51 -16.94 -27.88
C GLU A 31 2.08 -18.17 -27.18
N GLU A 32 2.35 -19.26 -27.90
CA GLU A 32 2.99 -20.44 -27.34
C GLU A 32 4.43 -20.15 -26.95
N ALA A 33 5.19 -19.45 -27.79
CA ALA A 33 6.56 -19.06 -27.47
C ALA A 33 6.61 -18.20 -26.20
N ASN A 34 5.73 -17.21 -26.10
CA ASN A 34 5.58 -16.37 -24.91
C ASN A 34 5.21 -17.18 -23.66
N LEU A 35 4.35 -18.18 -23.80
CA LEU A 35 3.94 -19.03 -22.70
C LEU A 35 5.07 -19.94 -22.20
N LYS A 36 5.95 -20.42 -23.08
CA LYS A 36 7.13 -21.22 -22.71
C LYS A 36 8.08 -20.49 -21.78
N ASP A 37 8.16 -19.17 -21.88
CA ASP A 37 8.96 -18.32 -20.98
C ASP A 37 8.17 -17.80 -19.78
N SER A 38 6.88 -18.08 -19.71
CA SER A 38 6.00 -17.66 -18.61
C SER A 38 6.16 -18.53 -17.37
N VAL A 39 5.82 -17.98 -16.19
CA VAL A 39 5.68 -18.74 -14.94
C VAL A 39 4.56 -19.77 -15.01
N HIS A 40 3.68 -19.72 -16.01
CA HIS A 40 2.58 -20.66 -16.23
C HIS A 40 2.94 -21.80 -17.20
N LYS A 41 4.15 -21.87 -17.72
CA LYS A 41 4.58 -22.90 -18.69
C LYS A 41 4.29 -24.34 -18.24
N ASP A 42 4.49 -24.61 -16.95
CA ASP A 42 4.31 -25.94 -16.33
C ASP A 42 3.03 -26.02 -15.47
N GLY A 43 2.19 -24.98 -15.49
CA GLY A 43 1.13 -24.78 -14.49
C GLY A 43 -0.17 -25.54 -14.74
N ALA A 44 -0.39 -26.10 -15.92
CA ALA A 44 -1.62 -26.82 -16.25
C ALA A 44 -1.39 -27.86 -17.35
N GLU A 45 -2.12 -28.97 -17.30
CA GLU A 45 -2.09 -30.03 -18.32
C GLU A 45 -2.50 -29.51 -19.70
N HIS A 46 -3.33 -28.43 -19.72
CA HIS A 46 -3.81 -27.73 -20.93
C HIS A 46 -3.70 -26.21 -20.73
N PRO A 47 -2.50 -25.63 -20.88
CA PRO A 47 -2.26 -24.25 -20.51
C PRO A 47 -3.15 -23.24 -21.26
N CYS A 48 -3.44 -23.44 -22.55
CA CYS A 48 -4.30 -22.55 -23.34
C CYS A 48 -5.74 -22.59 -22.83
N THR A 49 -6.34 -23.76 -22.72
CA THR A 49 -7.75 -23.90 -22.34
C THR A 49 -8.03 -23.64 -20.86
N SER A 50 -7.03 -23.68 -20.00
CA SER A 50 -7.17 -23.31 -18.59
C SER A 50 -7.56 -21.84 -18.42
N CYS A 51 -7.14 -20.96 -19.36
CA CYS A 51 -7.49 -19.54 -19.36
C CYS A 51 -8.60 -19.23 -20.37
N HIS A 52 -8.54 -19.82 -21.57
CA HIS A 52 -9.46 -19.49 -22.67
C HIS A 52 -10.78 -20.27 -22.63
N GLY A 53 -10.89 -21.28 -21.77
CA GLY A 53 -12.05 -22.17 -21.69
C GLY A 53 -11.98 -23.32 -22.71
N SER A 54 -13.09 -24.07 -22.88
CA SER A 54 -13.14 -25.21 -23.77
C SER A 54 -12.84 -24.82 -25.20
N ALA A 55 -12.02 -25.60 -25.90
CA ALA A 55 -11.63 -25.37 -27.27
C ALA A 55 -12.83 -25.23 -28.24
N HIS A 56 -13.96 -25.90 -27.93
CA HIS A 56 -15.19 -25.81 -28.76
C HIS A 56 -16.06 -24.60 -28.46
N THR A 57 -15.77 -23.82 -27.41
CA THR A 57 -16.51 -22.63 -26.98
C THR A 57 -15.59 -21.43 -26.72
N ILE A 58 -14.46 -21.36 -27.39
CA ILE A 58 -13.55 -20.21 -27.32
C ILE A 58 -14.19 -19.03 -28.05
N PHE A 59 -14.34 -17.93 -27.35
CA PHE A 59 -14.83 -16.64 -27.90
C PHE A 59 -13.68 -15.65 -28.01
N PRO A 60 -13.76 -14.70 -28.98
CA PRO A 60 -12.82 -13.58 -29.04
C PRO A 60 -12.80 -12.79 -27.72
N LYS A 61 -11.65 -12.18 -27.38
CA LYS A 61 -11.53 -11.37 -26.15
C LYS A 61 -12.50 -10.19 -26.05
N SER A 62 -13.09 -9.77 -27.15
CA SER A 62 -14.11 -8.72 -27.24
C SER A 62 -15.53 -9.20 -26.95
N ASP A 63 -15.77 -10.53 -26.95
CA ASP A 63 -17.08 -11.11 -26.67
C ASP A 63 -17.27 -11.24 -25.15
N PRO A 64 -18.37 -10.72 -24.57
CA PRO A 64 -18.65 -10.83 -23.12
C PRO A 64 -18.69 -12.27 -22.57
N ARG A 65 -18.91 -13.26 -23.43
CA ARG A 65 -18.90 -14.69 -23.07
C ARG A 65 -17.48 -15.27 -22.95
N SER A 66 -16.47 -14.57 -23.49
CA SER A 66 -15.10 -15.04 -23.44
C SER A 66 -14.58 -15.08 -22.00
N ALA A 67 -13.91 -16.16 -21.62
CA ALA A 67 -13.25 -16.27 -20.33
C ALA A 67 -12.17 -15.20 -20.10
N VAL A 68 -11.63 -14.65 -21.20
CA VAL A 68 -10.60 -13.59 -21.19
C VAL A 68 -11.16 -12.21 -21.57
N TYR A 69 -12.49 -12.05 -21.57
CA TYR A 69 -13.10 -10.73 -21.64
C TYR A 69 -12.73 -9.90 -20.40
N ALA A 70 -12.57 -8.59 -20.54
CA ALA A 70 -12.05 -7.73 -19.48
C ALA A 70 -12.70 -7.95 -18.10
N LEU A 71 -14.03 -8.03 -18.04
CA LEU A 71 -14.79 -8.31 -16.81
C LEU A 71 -14.60 -9.72 -16.26
N ASN A 72 -14.25 -10.69 -17.11
CA ASN A 72 -14.11 -12.10 -16.73
C ASN A 72 -12.68 -12.45 -16.31
N VAL A 73 -11.67 -11.67 -16.71
CA VAL A 73 -10.26 -11.90 -16.39
C VAL A 73 -10.01 -12.11 -14.88
N PRO A 74 -10.55 -11.28 -13.95
CA PRO A 74 -10.34 -11.50 -12.52
C PRO A 74 -10.87 -12.86 -12.04
N LYS A 75 -12.01 -13.30 -12.56
CA LYS A 75 -12.58 -14.62 -12.25
C LYS A 75 -11.70 -15.75 -12.81
N THR A 76 -11.27 -15.62 -14.04
CA THR A 76 -10.43 -16.62 -14.74
C THR A 76 -9.09 -16.82 -14.00
N CYS A 77 -8.39 -15.74 -13.67
CA CYS A 77 -7.17 -15.81 -12.86
C CYS A 77 -7.47 -16.28 -11.42
N GLY A 78 -8.59 -15.83 -10.88
CA GLY A 78 -9.06 -16.15 -9.53
C GLY A 78 -9.39 -17.62 -9.30
N ASN A 79 -9.72 -18.39 -10.33
CA ASN A 79 -9.96 -19.82 -10.21
C ASN A 79 -8.77 -20.56 -9.56
N CYS A 80 -7.55 -20.08 -9.80
CA CYS A 80 -6.33 -20.58 -9.17
C CYS A 80 -5.82 -19.62 -8.09
N HIS A 81 -5.64 -18.32 -8.40
CA HIS A 81 -5.07 -17.33 -7.50
C HIS A 81 -6.02 -16.87 -6.37
N GLY A 82 -7.30 -17.18 -6.44
CA GLY A 82 -8.27 -17.02 -5.37
C GLY A 82 -8.43 -18.27 -4.49
N ASN A 83 -7.93 -19.41 -4.94
CA ASN A 83 -8.01 -20.68 -4.22
C ASN A 83 -6.89 -20.77 -3.18
N LYS A 84 -7.24 -20.84 -1.88
CA LYS A 84 -6.26 -20.90 -0.79
C LYS A 84 -5.31 -22.09 -0.91
N GLY A 85 -5.81 -23.29 -1.22
CA GLY A 85 -4.99 -24.48 -1.34
C GLY A 85 -4.00 -24.42 -2.48
N MET A 86 -4.39 -23.86 -3.64
CA MET A 86 -3.48 -23.64 -4.76
C MET A 86 -2.44 -22.56 -4.43
N ALA A 87 -2.88 -21.45 -3.78
CA ALA A 87 -1.97 -20.39 -3.37
C ALA A 87 -0.92 -20.90 -2.39
N GLU A 88 -1.32 -21.66 -1.36
CA GLU A 88 -0.42 -22.26 -0.38
C GLU A 88 0.56 -23.25 -1.02
N LYS A 89 0.09 -24.13 -1.91
CA LYS A 89 0.93 -25.09 -2.64
C LYS A 89 2.07 -24.42 -3.41
N HIS A 90 1.84 -23.22 -3.92
CA HIS A 90 2.82 -22.45 -4.71
C HIS A 90 3.47 -21.30 -3.93
N GLY A 91 3.27 -21.23 -2.60
CA GLY A 91 3.81 -20.16 -1.76
C GLY A 91 3.26 -18.76 -2.11
N LEU A 92 2.07 -18.69 -2.71
CA LEU A 92 1.42 -17.46 -3.13
C LEU A 92 0.37 -17.00 -2.10
N LYS A 93 0.07 -15.72 -2.09
CA LYS A 93 -1.07 -15.18 -1.34
C LYS A 93 -2.30 -15.15 -2.23
N SER A 94 -3.48 -15.43 -1.67
CA SER A 94 -4.75 -15.17 -2.35
C SER A 94 -4.93 -13.66 -2.53
N VAL A 95 -4.85 -13.17 -3.77
CA VAL A 95 -4.86 -11.73 -4.09
C VAL A 95 -6.20 -11.26 -4.66
N LEU A 96 -7.06 -12.19 -5.09
CA LEU A 96 -8.32 -11.84 -5.73
C LEU A 96 -9.25 -10.99 -4.84
N PRO A 97 -9.48 -11.33 -3.55
CA PRO A 97 -10.33 -10.50 -2.70
C PRO A 97 -9.80 -9.07 -2.59
N SER A 98 -8.50 -8.90 -2.33
CA SER A 98 -7.87 -7.58 -2.24
C SER A 98 -7.97 -6.78 -3.52
N TYR A 99 -7.87 -7.44 -4.69
CA TYR A 99 -8.07 -6.76 -5.97
C TYR A 99 -9.54 -6.35 -6.17
N MET A 100 -10.50 -7.23 -5.86
CA MET A 100 -11.93 -6.91 -6.03
C MET A 100 -12.38 -5.74 -5.15
N ASP A 101 -11.77 -5.58 -3.98
CA ASP A 101 -12.02 -4.46 -3.05
C ASP A 101 -11.22 -3.19 -3.41
N SER A 102 -10.29 -3.27 -4.37
CA SER A 102 -9.51 -2.13 -4.84
C SER A 102 -10.32 -1.20 -5.73
N ILE A 103 -9.83 0.05 -5.89
CA ILE A 103 -10.45 1.01 -6.81
C ILE A 103 -10.52 0.47 -8.25
N HIS A 104 -9.52 -0.27 -8.70
CA HIS A 104 -9.53 -0.88 -10.04
C HIS A 104 -10.55 -2.02 -10.15
N GLY A 105 -10.60 -2.89 -9.16
CA GLY A 105 -11.57 -3.99 -9.12
C GLY A 105 -13.00 -3.50 -8.99
N PHE A 106 -13.22 -2.45 -8.21
CA PHE A 106 -14.51 -1.78 -8.06
C PHE A 106 -14.96 -1.14 -9.40
N ALA A 107 -14.10 -0.33 -10.00
CA ALA A 107 -14.38 0.33 -11.26
C ALA A 107 -14.68 -0.68 -12.40
N LEU A 108 -13.91 -1.78 -12.46
CA LEU A 108 -14.16 -2.85 -13.41
C LEU A 108 -15.47 -3.60 -13.13
N GLY A 109 -15.60 -4.13 -11.91
CA GLY A 109 -16.63 -5.13 -11.59
C GLY A 109 -17.99 -4.53 -11.16
N LYS A 110 -18.00 -3.32 -10.59
CA LYS A 110 -19.22 -2.65 -10.12
C LYS A 110 -19.69 -1.55 -11.07
N GLU A 111 -18.75 -0.77 -11.60
CA GLU A 111 -19.08 0.32 -12.52
C GLU A 111 -19.06 -0.11 -14.00
N GLY A 112 -18.53 -1.30 -14.30
CA GLY A 112 -18.45 -1.82 -15.66
C GLY A 112 -17.43 -1.11 -16.55
N LEU A 113 -16.46 -0.41 -15.97
CA LEU A 113 -15.43 0.33 -16.69
C LEU A 113 -14.40 -0.62 -17.29
N LEU A 114 -14.60 -1.04 -18.54
CA LEU A 114 -13.79 -2.05 -19.23
C LEU A 114 -12.31 -1.68 -19.40
N VAL A 115 -11.98 -0.38 -19.31
CA VAL A 115 -10.59 0.13 -19.38
C VAL A 115 -9.91 0.16 -18.02
N ALA A 116 -10.64 -0.11 -16.92
CA ALA A 116 -10.02 -0.23 -15.60
C ALA A 116 -9.02 -1.39 -15.59
N ALA A 117 -7.91 -1.17 -14.87
CA ALA A 117 -6.84 -2.15 -14.83
C ALA A 117 -7.31 -3.47 -14.21
N ASN A 118 -7.07 -4.57 -14.91
CA ASN A 118 -7.26 -5.93 -14.44
C ASN A 118 -5.90 -6.66 -14.33
N CYS A 119 -5.93 -7.97 -14.05
CA CYS A 119 -4.70 -8.76 -13.86
C CYS A 119 -3.73 -8.62 -15.05
N ASN A 120 -4.25 -8.70 -16.28
CA ASN A 120 -3.43 -8.62 -17.49
C ASN A 120 -2.78 -7.24 -17.70
N SER A 121 -3.41 -6.19 -17.20
CA SER A 121 -2.92 -4.81 -17.39
C SER A 121 -1.55 -4.60 -16.71
N CYS A 122 -1.32 -5.31 -15.61
CA CYS A 122 -0.09 -5.24 -14.85
C CYS A 122 0.85 -6.42 -15.11
N HIS A 123 0.30 -7.65 -15.21
CA HIS A 123 1.10 -8.87 -15.29
C HIS A 123 1.38 -9.35 -16.71
N GLY A 124 0.67 -8.81 -17.72
CA GLY A 124 0.66 -9.36 -19.06
C GLY A 124 -0.29 -10.54 -19.21
N SER A 125 -0.30 -11.18 -20.38
CA SER A 125 -1.23 -12.28 -20.71
C SER A 125 -0.51 -13.61 -20.87
N HIS A 126 0.29 -13.75 -21.91
CA HIS A 126 0.97 -15.02 -22.24
C HIS A 126 2.38 -15.08 -21.66
N HIS A 127 3.10 -13.94 -21.67
CA HIS A 127 4.44 -13.81 -21.11
C HIS A 127 4.36 -13.21 -19.69
N ILE A 128 3.85 -14.00 -18.74
CA ILE A 128 3.76 -13.61 -17.34
C ILE A 128 5.04 -14.01 -16.64
N LEU A 129 5.85 -13.03 -16.26
CA LEU A 129 7.15 -13.23 -15.63
C LEU A 129 7.08 -13.06 -14.10
N SER A 130 7.99 -13.74 -13.40
CA SER A 130 8.18 -13.51 -11.97
C SER A 130 8.50 -12.04 -11.70
N ARG A 131 8.00 -11.50 -10.59
CA ARG A 131 8.34 -10.13 -10.16
C ARG A 131 9.85 -9.90 -9.95
N THR A 132 10.63 -10.97 -9.81
CA THR A 132 12.10 -10.91 -9.66
C THR A 132 12.82 -10.85 -10.99
N ASP A 133 12.14 -11.19 -12.10
CA ASP A 133 12.69 -11.08 -13.44
C ASP A 133 12.84 -9.61 -13.84
N PRO A 134 14.00 -9.17 -14.32
CA PRO A 134 14.22 -7.79 -14.74
C PRO A 134 13.25 -7.30 -15.83
N ASN A 135 12.76 -8.22 -16.68
CA ASN A 135 11.84 -7.92 -17.77
C ASN A 135 10.36 -7.92 -17.36
N SER A 136 10.05 -8.39 -16.14
CA SER A 136 8.67 -8.41 -15.65
C SER A 136 8.10 -7.00 -15.54
N PRO A 137 6.89 -6.74 -16.06
CA PRO A 137 6.22 -5.46 -15.84
C PRO A 137 5.99 -5.14 -14.35
N THR A 138 5.92 -6.17 -13.51
CA THR A 138 5.75 -6.06 -12.05
C THR A 138 7.08 -6.09 -11.29
N ASN A 139 8.22 -6.17 -11.99
CA ASN A 139 9.52 -5.94 -11.36
C ASN A 139 9.56 -4.51 -10.79
N ARG A 140 10.18 -4.36 -9.62
CA ARG A 140 10.21 -3.10 -8.88
C ARG A 140 10.59 -1.90 -9.75
N VAL A 141 11.64 -2.05 -10.58
CA VAL A 141 12.11 -0.93 -11.41
C VAL A 141 11.16 -0.60 -12.56
N ASN A 142 10.32 -1.54 -12.99
CA ASN A 142 9.37 -1.40 -14.08
C ASN A 142 7.98 -0.92 -13.62
N VAL A 143 7.69 -0.98 -12.30
CA VAL A 143 6.38 -0.58 -11.75
C VAL A 143 5.96 0.82 -12.18
N PRO A 144 6.83 1.87 -12.14
CA PRO A 144 6.42 3.20 -12.60
C PRO A 144 5.98 3.22 -14.07
N ALA A 145 6.70 2.52 -14.94
CA ALA A 145 6.33 2.42 -16.36
C ALA A 145 5.02 1.63 -16.57
N THR A 146 4.80 0.60 -15.77
CA THR A 146 3.56 -0.20 -15.83
C THR A 146 2.35 0.61 -15.41
N CYS A 147 2.42 1.35 -14.29
CA CYS A 147 1.35 2.26 -13.86
C CYS A 147 1.17 3.42 -14.85
N GLY A 148 2.28 3.91 -15.40
CA GLY A 148 2.33 5.03 -16.34
C GLY A 148 1.62 4.79 -17.67
N LYS A 149 1.33 3.54 -18.04
CA LYS A 149 0.53 3.22 -19.23
C LYS A 149 -0.85 3.90 -19.22
N CYS A 150 -1.42 4.09 -18.01
CA CYS A 150 -2.69 4.75 -17.80
C CYS A 150 -2.54 6.05 -16.99
N HIS A 151 -1.63 6.07 -16.00
CA HIS A 151 -1.38 7.19 -15.10
C HIS A 151 -0.16 8.02 -15.56
N ALA A 152 -0.12 8.41 -16.84
CA ALA A 152 1.05 9.05 -17.45
C ALA A 152 1.47 10.35 -16.74
N GLY A 153 0.52 11.25 -16.43
CA GLY A 153 0.79 12.52 -15.75
C GLY A 153 1.36 12.33 -14.34
N ILE A 154 0.77 11.42 -13.58
CA ILE A 154 1.24 11.06 -12.23
C ILE A 154 2.66 10.48 -12.28
N THR A 155 2.92 9.61 -13.26
CA THR A 155 4.23 8.99 -13.45
C THR A 155 5.27 10.04 -13.84
N ALA A 156 4.94 11.00 -14.70
CA ALA A 156 5.85 12.09 -15.06
C ALA A 156 6.23 12.93 -13.83
N ASN A 157 5.25 13.31 -13.00
CA ASN A 157 5.49 14.01 -11.74
C ASN A 157 6.39 13.22 -10.79
N TYR A 158 6.08 11.93 -10.60
CA TYR A 158 6.89 11.05 -9.77
C TYR A 158 8.34 10.94 -10.27
N MET A 159 8.55 10.75 -11.57
CA MET A 159 9.92 10.68 -12.16
C MET A 159 10.68 11.99 -12.04
N GLY A 160 9.98 13.14 -11.98
CA GLY A 160 10.56 14.46 -11.69
C GLY A 160 10.99 14.66 -10.24
N GLY A 161 10.41 13.90 -9.32
CA GLY A 161 10.66 13.95 -7.88
C GLY A 161 11.91 13.20 -7.44
N VAL A 162 12.27 13.35 -6.15
CA VAL A 162 13.48 12.70 -5.58
C VAL A 162 13.38 11.18 -5.60
N HIS A 163 12.20 10.61 -5.42
CA HIS A 163 11.98 9.17 -5.40
C HIS A 163 12.15 8.56 -6.79
N GLY A 164 11.52 9.14 -7.80
CA GLY A 164 11.64 8.68 -9.18
C GLY A 164 13.06 8.81 -9.74
N LYS A 165 13.71 9.92 -9.46
CA LYS A 165 15.14 10.13 -9.80
C LYS A 165 16.04 9.08 -9.14
N ALA A 166 15.78 8.74 -7.89
CA ALA A 166 16.54 7.70 -7.19
C ALA A 166 16.31 6.30 -7.78
N VAL A 167 15.07 5.97 -8.18
CA VAL A 167 14.77 4.71 -8.89
C VAL A 167 15.48 4.67 -10.24
N ALA A 168 15.41 5.75 -11.02
CA ALA A 168 16.09 5.86 -12.31
C ALA A 168 17.62 5.72 -12.18
N ALA A 169 18.19 6.16 -11.06
CA ALA A 169 19.61 5.98 -10.73
C ALA A 169 19.94 4.56 -10.19
N GLY A 170 19.00 3.61 -10.21
CA GLY A 170 19.21 2.24 -9.79
C GLY A 170 19.14 1.99 -8.27
N ASN A 171 18.67 2.94 -7.49
CA ASN A 171 18.50 2.75 -6.03
C ASN A 171 17.33 1.80 -5.74
N LYS A 172 17.64 0.56 -5.41
CA LYS A 172 16.66 -0.47 -5.09
C LYS A 172 15.86 -0.22 -3.81
N LYS A 173 16.27 0.72 -2.97
CA LYS A 173 15.56 1.12 -1.73
C LYS A 173 14.61 2.30 -1.96
N ALA A 174 14.71 3.00 -3.09
CA ALA A 174 13.80 4.10 -3.40
C ALA A 174 12.37 3.56 -3.59
N PRO A 175 11.34 4.22 -3.03
CA PRO A 175 9.97 3.73 -3.12
C PRO A 175 9.42 3.87 -4.54
N VAL A 176 8.64 2.89 -4.97
CA VAL A 176 7.86 2.90 -6.22
C VAL A 176 6.36 2.99 -5.91
N CYS A 177 5.52 3.10 -6.92
CA CYS A 177 4.07 3.32 -6.75
C CYS A 177 3.43 2.33 -5.77
N SER A 178 3.77 1.05 -5.87
CA SER A 178 3.22 -0.01 -5.00
C SER A 178 3.68 0.01 -3.55
N ASP A 179 4.73 0.77 -3.21
CA ASP A 179 5.15 0.92 -1.80
C ASP A 179 4.25 1.87 -1.03
N CYS A 180 3.60 2.81 -1.74
CA CYS A 180 2.67 3.76 -1.15
C CYS A 180 1.21 3.32 -1.33
N HIS A 181 0.86 2.80 -2.52
CA HIS A 181 -0.51 2.46 -2.89
C HIS A 181 -0.84 0.96 -2.79
N THR A 182 0.12 0.13 -2.39
CA THR A 182 0.05 -1.33 -2.50
C THR A 182 -0.04 -1.82 -3.96
N ALA A 183 -0.24 -3.11 -4.20
CA ALA A 183 -0.31 -3.65 -5.56
C ALA A 183 -1.72 -4.14 -5.92
N HIS A 184 -2.39 -4.81 -5.00
CA HIS A 184 -3.70 -5.42 -5.23
C HIS A 184 -4.83 -4.76 -4.42
N ALA A 185 -4.52 -4.17 -3.27
CA ALA A 185 -5.49 -3.45 -2.43
C ALA A 185 -5.32 -1.93 -2.60
N ILE A 186 -5.37 -1.44 -3.84
CA ILE A 186 -5.19 -0.01 -4.14
C ILE A 186 -6.46 0.72 -3.71
N GLU A 187 -6.33 1.58 -2.68
CA GLU A 187 -7.43 2.40 -2.19
C GLU A 187 -7.50 3.74 -2.93
N GLU A 188 -8.67 4.35 -2.92
CA GLU A 188 -8.85 5.72 -3.39
C GLU A 188 -8.06 6.69 -2.49
N PRO A 189 -7.21 7.58 -3.06
CA PRO A 189 -6.36 8.47 -2.26
C PRO A 189 -7.14 9.46 -1.38
N THR A 190 -8.39 9.77 -1.73
CA THR A 190 -9.29 10.64 -0.95
C THR A 190 -9.99 9.89 0.19
N ALA A 191 -9.99 8.57 0.18
CA ALA A 191 -10.58 7.77 1.24
C ALA A 191 -9.91 8.04 2.59
N ALA A 192 -10.73 8.16 3.64
CA ALA A 192 -10.26 8.42 5.01
C ALA A 192 -9.24 7.36 5.46
N GLY A 193 -9.45 6.09 5.12
CA GLY A 193 -8.55 4.98 5.42
C GLY A 193 -7.16 5.19 4.85
N PHE A 194 -7.06 5.49 3.56
CA PHE A 194 -5.78 5.77 2.90
C PHE A 194 -5.10 7.01 3.50
N ARG A 195 -5.84 8.10 3.69
CA ARG A 195 -5.30 9.32 4.29
C ARG A 195 -4.70 9.06 5.68
N MET A 196 -5.36 8.28 6.53
CA MET A 196 -4.85 7.96 7.85
C MET A 196 -3.60 7.05 7.82
N GLN A 197 -3.52 6.13 6.87
CA GLN A 197 -2.40 5.19 6.75
C GLN A 197 -1.18 5.79 6.04
N SER A 198 -1.34 6.84 5.28
CA SER A 198 -0.28 7.43 4.46
C SER A 198 0.92 7.94 5.25
N THR A 199 0.70 8.54 6.42
CA THR A 199 1.80 9.04 7.28
C THR A 199 2.68 7.91 7.82
N PRO A 200 2.15 6.80 8.38
CA PRO A 200 2.92 5.58 8.65
C PRO A 200 3.68 5.03 7.45
N ILE A 201 3.11 5.08 6.25
CA ILE A 201 3.79 4.63 5.02
C ILE A 201 5.07 5.43 4.79
N CYS A 202 5.00 6.76 4.83
CA CYS A 202 6.19 7.62 4.75
C CYS A 202 7.18 7.31 5.89
N GLY A 203 6.66 7.11 7.10
CA GLY A 203 7.40 6.82 8.31
C GLY A 203 8.17 5.50 8.29
N SER A 204 7.75 4.53 7.46
CA SER A 204 8.44 3.23 7.35
C SER A 204 9.88 3.37 6.85
N CYS A 205 10.15 4.40 6.03
CA CYS A 205 11.49 4.74 5.55
C CYS A 205 12.07 5.98 6.23
N HIS A 206 11.24 7.02 6.46
CA HIS A 206 11.63 8.29 7.07
C HIS A 206 11.40 8.30 8.58
N THR A 207 11.96 7.31 9.31
CA THR A 207 11.67 7.04 10.73
C THR A 207 11.96 8.23 11.65
N GLU A 208 13.07 8.94 11.45
CA GLU A 208 13.41 10.12 12.27
C GLU A 208 12.41 11.25 12.06
N LYS A 209 12.08 11.56 10.79
CA LYS A 209 11.12 12.62 10.46
C LYS A 209 9.70 12.27 10.92
N PHE A 210 9.34 11.00 10.82
CA PHE A 210 8.08 10.51 11.36
C PHE A 210 8.00 10.64 12.89
N SER A 211 9.08 10.31 13.61
CA SER A 211 9.09 10.44 15.06
C SER A 211 8.92 11.88 15.52
N THR A 212 9.55 12.85 14.84
CA THR A 212 9.41 14.28 15.16
C THR A 212 8.04 14.83 14.73
N TYR A 213 7.50 14.39 13.59
CA TYR A 213 6.15 14.74 13.16
C TYR A 213 5.08 14.28 14.16
N ARG A 214 5.23 13.07 14.74
CA ARG A 214 4.31 12.55 15.76
C ARG A 214 4.19 13.44 17.00
N ASP A 215 5.20 14.22 17.31
CA ASP A 215 5.19 15.16 18.44
C ASP A 215 4.46 16.50 18.08
N THR A 216 3.99 16.68 16.81
CA THR A 216 3.27 17.90 16.37
C THR A 216 1.77 17.81 16.61
N PHE A 217 1.11 18.97 16.71
CA PHE A 217 -0.36 19.06 16.78
C PHE A 217 -1.04 18.43 15.55
N HIS A 218 -0.49 18.59 14.35
CA HIS A 218 -1.04 17.96 13.15
C HIS A 218 -1.15 16.44 13.30
N SER A 219 -0.09 15.79 13.77
CA SER A 219 -0.11 14.35 13.98
C SER A 219 -1.05 13.94 15.12
N GLN A 220 -1.00 14.67 16.23
CA GLN A 220 -1.79 14.34 17.43
C GLN A 220 -3.30 14.48 17.17
N LEU A 221 -3.73 15.53 16.48
CA LEU A 221 -5.14 15.70 16.09
C LEU A 221 -5.60 14.56 15.18
N GLY A 222 -4.78 14.15 14.22
CA GLY A 222 -5.11 13.01 13.37
C GLY A 222 -5.15 11.67 14.11
N ALA A 223 -4.17 11.43 14.99
CA ALA A 223 -4.03 10.14 15.68
C ALA A 223 -4.97 9.97 16.89
N LEU A 224 -5.20 11.03 17.66
CA LEU A 224 -5.99 10.98 18.90
C LEU A 224 -7.42 11.45 18.70
N GLY A 225 -7.65 12.43 17.83
CA GLY A 225 -8.96 13.02 17.58
C GLY A 225 -9.68 12.47 16.34
N GLY A 226 -9.03 11.61 15.54
CA GLY A 226 -9.61 11.08 14.31
C GLY A 226 -9.86 12.11 13.20
N TYR A 227 -9.26 13.31 13.30
CA TYR A 227 -9.42 14.35 12.28
C TYR A 227 -8.67 13.96 11.00
N VAL A 228 -9.42 13.61 9.98
CA VAL A 228 -8.88 13.20 8.66
C VAL A 228 -8.23 14.37 7.93
N GLU A 229 -8.71 15.59 8.13
CA GLU A 229 -8.28 16.81 7.43
C GLU A 229 -7.01 17.45 8.00
N THR A 230 -6.36 16.84 9.00
CA THR A 230 -5.08 17.35 9.50
C THR A 230 -3.98 17.19 8.47
N ALA A 231 -3.04 18.15 8.43
CA ALA A 231 -1.92 18.13 7.50
C ALA A 231 -1.07 16.87 7.67
N ARG A 232 -0.85 16.16 6.59
CA ARG A 232 -0.02 14.95 6.47
C ARG A 232 1.32 15.30 5.83
N CYS A 233 2.20 14.33 5.70
CA CYS A 233 3.51 14.55 5.07
C CYS A 233 3.39 15.18 3.68
N TRP A 234 2.48 14.66 2.84
CA TRP A 234 2.30 15.15 1.46
C TRP A 234 1.65 16.53 1.35
N ASP A 235 0.88 16.97 2.36
CA ASP A 235 0.25 18.29 2.31
C ASP A 235 1.31 19.41 2.33
N CYS A 236 2.48 19.10 2.91
CA CYS A 236 3.63 20.00 2.91
C CYS A 236 4.64 19.66 1.83
N HIS A 237 4.95 18.36 1.63
CA HIS A 237 6.05 17.91 0.79
C HIS A 237 5.67 17.59 -0.66
N GLY A 238 4.37 17.57 -1.00
CA GLY A 238 3.86 16.96 -2.23
C GLY A 238 3.74 15.45 -2.11
N ALA A 239 2.99 14.83 -3.03
CA ALA A 239 2.72 13.39 -3.02
C ALA A 239 3.60 12.64 -4.02
N HIS A 240 3.53 13.02 -5.30
CA HIS A 240 4.25 12.34 -6.39
C HIS A 240 5.48 13.12 -6.83
N ASP A 241 5.43 14.44 -6.77
CA ASP A 241 6.44 15.41 -7.13
C ASP A 241 7.32 15.86 -5.94
N VAL A 242 7.58 14.95 -5.00
CA VAL A 242 8.37 15.27 -3.80
C VAL A 242 9.75 15.76 -4.19
N LEU A 243 10.08 17.00 -3.80
CA LEU A 243 11.36 17.65 -4.09
C LEU A 243 12.22 17.75 -2.82
N ALA A 244 13.53 17.82 -3.02
CA ALA A 244 14.45 18.11 -1.91
C ALA A 244 14.16 19.49 -1.31
N THR A 245 14.30 19.65 0.00
CA THR A 245 14.04 20.94 0.68
C THR A 245 14.84 22.12 0.09
N LYS A 246 16.04 21.82 -0.44
CA LYS A 246 16.91 22.83 -1.08
C LYS A 246 16.51 23.17 -2.52
N ASP A 247 15.64 22.38 -3.13
CA ASP A 247 15.17 22.64 -4.49
C ASP A 247 14.36 23.95 -4.49
N PRO A 248 14.65 24.90 -5.40
CA PRO A 248 13.91 26.15 -5.48
C PRO A 248 12.40 26.00 -5.69
N ASN A 249 11.97 24.88 -6.29
CA ASN A 249 10.56 24.61 -6.56
C ASN A 249 9.89 23.79 -5.45
N SER A 250 10.63 23.38 -4.42
CA SER A 250 10.06 22.58 -3.33
C SER A 250 9.06 23.40 -2.51
N PRO A 251 7.85 22.85 -2.24
CA PRO A 251 6.88 23.51 -1.38
C PRO A 251 7.40 23.78 0.03
N VAL A 252 8.39 23.00 0.48
CA VAL A 252 9.03 23.15 1.80
C VAL A 252 10.37 23.89 1.73
N ASN A 253 10.69 24.49 0.59
CA ASN A 253 11.78 25.46 0.52
C ASN A 253 11.42 26.70 1.37
N PRO A 254 12.37 27.30 2.12
CA PRO A 254 12.10 28.50 2.92
C PRO A 254 11.36 29.63 2.17
N ALA A 255 11.61 29.78 0.89
CA ALA A 255 10.96 30.79 0.04
C ALA A 255 9.45 30.52 -0.18
N HIS A 256 9.00 29.28 -0.04
CA HIS A 256 7.61 28.86 -0.32
C HIS A 256 6.80 28.51 0.94
N LEU A 257 7.41 28.51 2.12
CA LEU A 257 6.74 28.07 3.36
C LEU A 257 5.47 28.88 3.66
N VAL A 258 5.46 30.19 3.45
CA VAL A 258 4.25 31.01 3.67
C VAL A 258 3.11 30.52 2.79
N GLN A 259 3.36 30.30 1.50
CA GLN A 259 2.38 29.80 0.56
C GLN A 259 1.89 28.39 0.94
N THR A 260 2.81 27.53 1.35
CA THR A 260 2.46 26.15 1.76
C THR A 260 1.61 26.13 3.02
N CYS A 261 1.97 26.89 4.04
CA CYS A 261 1.17 26.97 5.27
C CYS A 261 -0.18 27.64 5.05
N SER A 262 -0.26 28.68 4.17
CA SER A 262 -1.49 29.41 3.85
C SER A 262 -2.59 28.56 3.23
N LYS A 263 -2.28 27.39 2.69
CA LYS A 263 -3.29 26.46 2.16
C LYS A 263 -4.35 26.07 3.22
N CYS A 264 -3.94 26.05 4.49
CA CYS A 264 -4.82 25.72 5.62
C CYS A 264 -4.88 26.84 6.67
N HIS A 265 -3.81 27.63 6.82
CA HIS A 265 -3.70 28.70 7.81
C HIS A 265 -3.81 30.07 7.11
N ALA A 266 -5.04 30.62 7.00
CA ALA A 266 -5.34 31.83 6.26
C ALA A 266 -4.50 33.08 6.67
N GLY A 267 -3.94 33.12 7.88
CA GLY A 267 -3.08 34.19 8.37
C GLY A 267 -1.59 33.89 8.38
N ALA A 268 -1.14 32.82 7.69
CA ALA A 268 0.28 32.45 7.69
C ALA A 268 1.15 33.56 7.10
N ASN A 269 2.23 33.90 7.82
CA ASN A 269 3.18 34.96 7.46
C ASN A 269 4.61 34.52 7.81
N ALA A 270 5.58 35.40 7.60
CA ALA A 270 7.01 35.10 7.84
C ALA A 270 7.31 34.69 9.29
N SER A 271 6.57 35.21 10.28
CA SER A 271 6.72 34.82 11.69
C SER A 271 6.12 33.42 11.94
N PHE A 272 4.93 33.17 11.36
CA PHE A 272 4.25 31.87 11.50
C PHE A 272 5.10 30.70 10.99
N VAL A 273 5.77 30.87 9.87
CA VAL A 273 6.58 29.81 9.23
C VAL A 273 7.94 29.55 9.91
N GLN A 274 8.27 30.26 10.99
CA GLN A 274 9.42 29.93 11.83
C GLN A 274 9.20 28.67 12.66
N TYR A 275 7.96 28.19 12.74
CA TYR A 275 7.64 26.90 13.33
C TYR A 275 8.40 25.77 12.64
N GLN A 276 9.02 24.89 13.43
CA GLN A 276 9.82 23.78 12.95
C GLN A 276 9.07 22.45 13.14
N PRO A 277 8.35 21.93 12.13
CA PRO A 277 7.54 20.71 12.25
C PRO A 277 8.35 19.45 12.52
N HIS A 278 9.67 19.49 12.30
CA HIS A 278 10.60 18.39 12.57
C HIS A 278 11.60 18.72 13.68
N ALA A 279 11.25 19.64 14.59
CA ALA A 279 12.08 19.89 15.76
C ALA A 279 12.17 18.65 16.64
N ASN A 280 13.40 18.31 17.06
CA ASN A 280 13.66 17.12 17.85
C ASN A 280 14.04 17.48 19.29
N ALA A 281 13.05 17.48 20.19
CA ALA A 281 13.25 17.75 21.61
C ALA A 281 14.09 16.67 22.33
N ARG A 282 14.43 15.56 21.68
CA ARG A 282 15.32 14.50 22.20
C ARG A 282 16.76 14.70 21.76
N ASN A 283 17.01 15.56 20.79
CA ASN A 283 18.35 15.82 20.27
C ASN A 283 18.91 17.16 20.78
N ARG A 284 19.76 17.07 21.82
CA ARG A 284 20.40 18.24 22.43
C ARG A 284 21.25 19.07 21.46
N LYS A 285 21.87 18.42 20.44
CA LYS A 285 22.74 19.12 19.49
C LYS A 285 21.93 19.93 18.47
N LEU A 286 20.78 19.42 18.03
CA LEU A 286 19.94 20.11 17.03
C LEU A 286 19.04 21.17 17.65
N ASN A 287 18.41 20.87 18.80
CA ASN A 287 17.42 21.74 19.44
C ASN A 287 17.69 21.83 20.95
N PRO A 288 18.78 22.49 21.40
CA PRO A 288 19.18 22.52 22.81
C PRO A 288 18.10 23.10 23.74
N ALA A 289 17.46 24.20 23.36
CA ALA A 289 16.41 24.81 24.17
C ALA A 289 15.23 23.83 24.41
N LEU A 290 14.73 23.19 23.36
CA LEU A 290 13.65 22.21 23.47
C LEU A 290 14.05 20.98 24.30
N TYR A 291 15.29 20.55 24.18
CA TYR A 291 15.81 19.44 24.99
C TYR A 291 15.77 19.76 26.48
N TYR A 292 16.28 20.94 26.91
CA TYR A 292 16.30 21.31 28.32
C TYR A 292 14.90 21.60 28.87
N VAL A 293 14.02 22.23 28.11
CA VAL A 293 12.62 22.41 28.50
C VAL A 293 11.94 21.07 28.74
N ARG A 294 12.10 20.14 27.81
CA ARG A 294 11.57 18.76 27.97
C ARG A 294 12.14 18.06 29.20
N LEU A 295 13.46 18.15 29.42
CA LEU A 295 14.10 17.54 30.57
C LEU A 295 13.54 18.12 31.88
N PHE A 296 13.43 19.44 31.97
CA PHE A 296 12.84 20.12 33.13
C PHE A 296 11.38 19.68 33.36
N MET A 297 10.56 19.66 32.34
CA MET A 297 9.16 19.24 32.46
C MET A 297 9.02 17.77 32.89
N ASN A 298 9.87 16.88 32.37
CA ASN A 298 9.87 15.47 32.79
C ASN A 298 10.28 15.33 34.28
N ILE A 299 11.31 16.04 34.71
CA ILE A 299 11.75 16.02 36.13
C ILE A 299 10.62 16.55 37.01
N LEU A 300 10.02 17.68 36.66
CA LEU A 300 8.91 18.27 37.38
C LEU A 300 7.75 17.28 37.53
N LEU A 301 7.30 16.71 36.38
CA LEU A 301 6.19 15.75 36.36
C LEU A 301 6.46 14.53 37.26
N VAL A 302 7.64 13.91 37.11
CA VAL A 302 8.02 12.75 37.91
C VAL A 302 8.08 13.13 39.40
N SER A 303 8.66 14.26 39.75
CA SER A 303 8.77 14.73 41.17
C SER A 303 7.38 14.94 41.78
N VAL A 304 6.47 15.62 41.06
CA VAL A 304 5.10 15.87 41.51
C VAL A 304 4.33 14.57 41.70
N LEU A 305 4.37 13.68 40.73
CA LEU A 305 3.66 12.40 40.80
C LEU A 305 4.21 11.52 41.92
N THR A 306 5.54 11.50 42.10
CA THR A 306 6.20 10.73 43.19
C THR A 306 5.80 11.30 44.54
N PHE A 307 5.81 12.61 44.71
CA PHE A 307 5.37 13.26 45.95
C PHE A 307 3.92 12.87 46.31
N PHE A 308 2.99 13.00 45.39
CA PHE A 308 1.60 12.64 45.67
C PHE A 308 1.41 11.13 45.90
N LEU A 309 2.15 10.28 45.19
CA LEU A 309 2.11 8.84 45.39
C LEU A 309 2.56 8.50 46.85
N ILE A 310 3.68 9.04 47.29
CA ILE A 310 4.21 8.83 48.67
C ILE A 310 3.18 9.36 49.67
N HIS A 311 2.67 10.58 49.46
CA HIS A 311 1.66 11.16 50.37
C HIS A 311 0.39 10.27 50.44
N THR A 312 -0.08 9.78 49.33
CA THR A 312 -1.25 8.88 49.29
C THR A 312 -1.01 7.57 50.03
N ILE A 313 0.18 6.97 49.87
CA ILE A 313 0.56 5.74 50.59
C ILE A 313 0.61 6.01 52.08
N LEU A 314 1.27 7.07 52.53
CA LEU A 314 1.37 7.42 53.95
C LEU A 314 -0.05 7.71 54.54
N TRP A 315 -0.90 8.39 53.82
CA TRP A 315 -2.29 8.64 54.21
C TRP A 315 -3.07 7.33 54.37
N LEU A 316 -2.96 6.41 53.42
CA LEU A 316 -3.61 5.09 53.48
C LEU A 316 -3.14 4.26 54.67
N VAL A 317 -1.82 4.25 54.92
CA VAL A 317 -1.24 3.54 56.07
C VAL A 317 -1.77 4.13 57.37
N ARG A 318 -1.78 5.46 57.51
CA ARG A 318 -2.32 6.14 58.68
C ARG A 318 -3.82 5.86 58.87
N SER A 319 -4.59 6.00 57.83
CA SER A 319 -6.05 5.74 57.89
C SER A 319 -6.36 4.30 58.32
N ARG A 320 -5.59 3.33 57.81
CA ARG A 320 -5.74 1.91 58.24
C ARG A 320 -5.34 1.72 59.71
N TYR A 321 -4.24 2.35 60.13
CA TYR A 321 -3.78 2.29 61.53
C TYR A 321 -4.87 2.88 62.46
N GLU A 322 -5.45 4.05 62.14
CA GLU A 322 -6.49 4.67 62.97
C GLU A 322 -7.79 3.82 63.00
N GLN A 323 -8.17 3.19 61.91
CA GLN A 323 -9.30 2.27 61.89
C GLN A 323 -9.12 1.03 62.75
N VAL A 324 -7.92 0.45 62.77
CA VAL A 324 -7.59 -0.71 63.62
C VAL A 324 -7.61 -0.31 65.09
N LYS A 325 -7.04 0.86 65.41
CA LYS A 325 -7.01 1.41 66.76
C LYS A 325 -8.43 1.71 67.31
N SER A 326 -9.31 2.28 66.51
CA SER A 326 -10.70 2.58 66.91
C SER A 326 -11.50 1.30 67.19
N LYS A 327 -11.34 0.25 66.39
CA LYS A 327 -12.00 -1.06 66.63
C LYS A 327 -11.45 -1.76 67.91
N GLY A 328 -10.18 -1.58 68.24
CA GLY A 328 -9.60 -2.12 69.49
C GLY A 328 -10.13 -1.44 70.77
N THR A 329 -10.49 -0.15 70.68
CA THR A 329 -11.06 0.60 71.82
C THR A 329 -12.53 0.37 72.06
N GLU A 330 -13.31 -0.01 71.02
CA GLU A 330 -14.74 -0.39 71.16
C GLU A 330 -14.92 -1.80 71.73
N GLY A 331 -14.00 -2.74 71.40
CA GLY A 331 -14.02 -4.12 71.93
C GLY A 331 -13.69 -4.22 73.42
N GLY A 332 -13.04 -3.24 74.02
CA GLY A 332 -12.68 -3.20 75.46
C GLY A 332 -13.72 -2.54 76.37
N LYS A 333 -14.84 -2.02 75.84
CA LYS A 333 -15.92 -1.45 76.65
C LYS A 333 -17.12 -2.40 76.88
N ASN A 334 -17.09 -3.57 76.27
CA ASN A 334 -18.16 -4.56 76.35
C ASN A 334 -17.68 -5.89 77.04
N ALA A 335 -16.62 -5.84 77.81
CA ALA A 335 -16.15 -6.95 78.59
C ALA A 335 -16.32 -6.69 80.13
#